data_bc57999870f2f58116c31c22a0e96d09
#
_entry.id   bc57999870f2f58116c31c22a0e96d09
#
_cell.length_a   1.000
_cell.length_b   1.000
_cell.length_c   1.000
_cell.angle_alpha   90.00
_cell.angle_beta   90.00
_cell.angle_gamma   90.00
#
_symmetry.space_group_name_H-M   'P 1'
#
loop_
_entity.id
_entity.type
_entity.pdbx_description
1 polymer ?
#
loop_
_entity_poly.entity_id
_entity_poly.type
_entity_poly.pdbx_seq_one_letter_code
_entity_poly.pdbx_strand_id
1 'polypeptide(L)'
;MPSTNRPMRRTRLGLLSLLALLSGAPSPAWALAAAPQAQELSDALKAPRPKGGEYFGLYLMDKKVGWFFTDLTALPGGKVQSVNELIFKAQVGTRVSERVHREVRVYEAKPGGRLLSFTVSQRGDGGDNELVGTVTADGLRVVRKRPGQPEEVLKPMPAPRETVEDADQARVALLRGKQVEGVLLDGTDLEGYRTVTTVEAPEEQVLGGVKVKLARVSTLSDKEKVPVAAFLTTDGKMVRVDFGQTMQARAESESVAKRMDLVEVFGLTRVVLPKPLPAKAREVPGQVTLVMKNLPAKFQQDTYRQKYKALPDGRVEVTLMAAPPAPKGRKPRPVSDPDGGENLKSTLAVESEAPAIVAQARSIIREEKDAYTAARMLSAWVYSNLQKDYGASADRATDVLRQKKGDCTEHSLLTVAMLRASGIPARRVDGVIYMVNSDGVPALYWHEWVEAYVGEWTQLDPTFNQPVADATHFAVGYEGNAEITPLIGSLQVTDVK
;
A
#
# COMPACT_ATOMS: atom_id res chain seq x y z
N MET A 1 -39.44 -47.37 -11.43
CA MET A 1 -40.84 -47.87 -11.47
C MET A 1 -41.60 -47.19 -10.37
N PRO A 2 -42.88 -46.97 -10.58
CA PRO A 2 -43.49 -45.80 -11.20
C PRO A 2 -44.41 -45.11 -10.18
N SER A 3 -45.02 -44.01 -10.35
CA SER A 3 -46.17 -43.62 -11.16
C SER A 3 -46.73 -42.31 -10.54
N THR A 4 -46.92 -41.34 -11.35
CA THR A 4 -48.24 -40.86 -11.84
C THR A 4 -49.20 -40.36 -10.75
N ASN A 5 -49.78 -39.14 -10.76
CA ASN A 5 -50.67 -38.62 -11.77
C ASN A 5 -51.10 -37.18 -11.48
N ARG A 6 -51.22 -36.38 -12.48
CA ARG A 6 -52.23 -35.31 -12.67
C ARG A 6 -53.65 -35.95 -12.80
N PRO A 7 -54.82 -35.23 -12.83
CA PRO A 7 -55.06 -33.92 -13.44
C PRO A 7 -56.29 -33.09 -13.02
N MET A 8 -56.52 -32.01 -13.73
CA MET A 8 -57.75 -31.45 -14.34
C MET A 8 -58.79 -30.71 -13.47
N ARG A 9 -59.03 -29.49 -13.83
CA ARG A 9 -60.03 -28.86 -14.77
C ARG A 9 -61.32 -28.31 -14.13
N ARG A 10 -61.66 -27.14 -14.56
CA ARG A 10 -62.82 -26.52 -15.21
C ARG A 10 -63.69 -25.65 -14.31
N THR A 11 -64.16 -24.55 -14.67
CA THR A 11 -64.65 -23.69 -15.76
C THR A 11 -65.95 -22.99 -15.36
N ARG A 12 -66.14 -21.80 -15.90
CA ARG A 12 -67.37 -21.11 -16.38
C ARG A 12 -67.95 -20.05 -15.48
N LEU A 13 -68.12 -18.83 -15.96
CA LEU A 13 -68.88 -18.16 -17.02
C LEU A 13 -70.15 -17.50 -16.49
N GLY A 14 -70.39 -16.31 -16.92
CA GLY A 14 -71.68 -15.65 -17.01
C GLY A 14 -71.56 -14.13 -16.72
N LEU A 15 -71.59 -13.29 -17.58
CA LEU A 15 -72.37 -12.83 -18.76
C LEU A 15 -73.41 -11.74 -18.42
N LEU A 16 -73.42 -10.72 -19.26
CA LEU A 16 -74.47 -9.76 -19.65
C LEU A 16 -74.56 -8.46 -18.83
N SER A 17 -74.60 -7.28 -19.33
CA SER A 17 -74.99 -6.57 -20.57
C SER A 17 -75.47 -5.20 -20.08
N LEU A 18 -75.46 -4.05 -20.67
CA LEU A 18 -75.72 -3.49 -21.98
C LEU A 18 -75.68 -1.95 -21.86
N LEU A 19 -75.11 -1.30 -22.86
CA LEU A 19 -75.41 0.01 -23.43
C LEU A 19 -75.73 1.26 -22.60
N ALA A 20 -74.93 2.33 -22.80
CA ALA A 20 -75.44 3.59 -23.39
C ALA A 20 -74.29 4.43 -23.96
N LEU A 21 -74.40 4.71 -25.26
CA LEU A 21 -73.67 5.75 -26.01
C LEU A 21 -74.10 7.13 -25.55
N LEU A 22 -73.14 8.05 -25.41
CA LEU A 22 -73.29 9.44 -25.92
C LEU A 22 -71.94 10.17 -25.83
N SER A 23 -71.45 10.54 -26.99
CA SER A 23 -70.63 11.68 -27.43
C SER A 23 -70.04 12.60 -26.35
N GLY A 24 -68.74 12.79 -26.33
CA GLY A 24 -68.04 13.89 -25.69
C GLY A 24 -66.55 13.87 -26.00
N ALA A 25 -66.01 14.92 -26.54
CA ALA A 25 -64.70 15.17 -27.07
C ALA A 25 -63.50 14.65 -26.22
N PRO A 26 -62.34 14.30 -26.82
CA PRO A 26 -61.20 13.86 -26.05
C PRO A 26 -60.60 15.03 -25.26
N SER A 27 -60.68 14.96 -23.93
CA SER A 27 -59.89 15.79 -23.05
C SER A 27 -58.40 15.38 -23.18
N PRO A 28 -57.45 16.29 -23.33
CA PRO A 28 -56.06 15.95 -23.35
C PRO A 28 -55.71 15.36 -21.98
N ALA A 29 -55.40 14.07 -21.97
CA ALA A 29 -54.76 13.42 -20.83
C ALA A 29 -53.41 14.13 -20.61
N TRP A 30 -53.37 15.05 -19.67
CA TRP A 30 -52.12 15.48 -19.07
C TRP A 30 -51.50 14.25 -18.41
N ALA A 31 -50.56 13.62 -19.09
CA ALA A 31 -49.68 12.70 -18.44
C ALA A 31 -48.96 13.47 -17.35
N LEU A 32 -49.39 13.32 -16.10
CA LEU A 32 -48.59 13.66 -14.94
C LEU A 32 -47.30 12.89 -15.13
N ALA A 33 -46.27 13.54 -15.64
CA ALA A 33 -44.92 13.03 -15.60
C ALA A 33 -44.69 12.68 -14.11
N ALA A 34 -44.49 11.43 -13.82
CA ALA A 34 -44.15 10.99 -12.49
C ALA A 34 -42.96 11.86 -12.05
N ALA A 35 -43.13 12.60 -10.96
CA ALA A 35 -42.04 13.35 -10.38
C ALA A 35 -40.86 12.42 -10.29
N PRO A 36 -39.65 12.83 -10.71
CA PRO A 36 -38.49 11.97 -10.62
C PRO A 36 -38.39 11.50 -9.17
N GLN A 37 -38.48 10.18 -8.96
CA GLN A 37 -38.28 9.60 -7.64
C GLN A 37 -36.94 10.12 -7.14
N ALA A 38 -36.94 10.77 -5.97
CA ALA A 38 -35.71 11.27 -5.38
C ALA A 38 -34.75 10.06 -5.28
N GLN A 39 -33.66 10.11 -5.99
CA GLN A 39 -32.67 9.04 -6.00
C GLN A 39 -32.18 8.84 -4.57
N GLU A 40 -32.30 7.64 -4.04
CA GLU A 40 -31.79 7.34 -2.71
C GLU A 40 -30.27 7.58 -2.67
N LEU A 41 -29.83 8.37 -1.69
CA LEU A 41 -28.42 8.68 -1.51
C LEU A 41 -27.70 7.50 -0.83
N SER A 42 -26.42 7.32 -1.17
CA SER A 42 -25.55 6.36 -0.48
C SER A 42 -25.35 6.72 1.00
N ASP A 43 -25.01 5.74 1.81
CA ASP A 43 -24.70 5.95 3.23
C ASP A 43 -23.42 6.80 3.39
N ALA A 44 -22.51 6.73 2.45
CA ALA A 44 -21.35 7.60 2.42
C ALA A 44 -21.73 9.10 2.32
N LEU A 45 -22.78 9.44 1.57
CA LEU A 45 -23.31 10.83 1.50
C LEU A 45 -24.22 11.20 2.67
N LYS A 46 -24.92 10.23 3.26
CA LYS A 46 -25.77 10.46 4.45
C LYS A 46 -24.96 10.68 5.72
N ALA A 47 -23.75 10.08 5.80
CA ALA A 47 -22.90 10.17 6.97
C ALA A 47 -22.49 11.63 7.24
N PRO A 48 -22.66 12.13 8.48
CA PRO A 48 -22.25 13.47 8.85
C PRO A 48 -20.77 13.71 8.62
N ARG A 49 -20.41 14.88 8.10
CA ARG A 49 -19.03 15.32 7.90
C ARG A 49 -18.91 16.83 7.81
N PRO A 50 -17.73 17.42 8.10
CA PRO A 50 -17.45 18.82 7.83
C PRO A 50 -17.60 19.15 6.33
N LYS A 51 -18.05 20.37 6.03
CA LYS A 51 -18.11 20.87 4.65
C LYS A 51 -16.76 21.42 4.21
N GLY A 52 -16.38 21.15 2.95
CA GLY A 52 -15.15 21.67 2.35
C GLY A 52 -13.90 20.85 2.66
N GLY A 53 -14.12 19.61 3.10
CA GLY A 53 -13.04 18.67 3.40
C GLY A 53 -12.38 18.88 4.76
N GLU A 54 -11.42 18.03 5.06
CA GLU A 54 -10.72 18.02 6.35
C GLU A 54 -9.22 17.96 6.13
N TYR A 55 -8.49 18.80 6.87
CA TYR A 55 -7.05 18.85 6.85
C TYR A 55 -6.45 18.25 8.12
N PHE A 56 -5.33 17.55 7.96
CA PHE A 56 -4.61 16.88 9.04
C PHE A 56 -3.11 17.15 8.91
N GLY A 57 -2.46 17.45 10.01
CA GLY A 57 -1.00 17.34 10.10
C GLY A 57 -0.61 15.87 10.25
N LEU A 58 0.36 15.42 9.45
CA LEU A 58 0.92 14.06 9.55
C LEU A 58 2.15 14.09 10.46
N TYR A 59 2.13 13.29 11.51
CA TYR A 59 3.16 13.24 12.54
C TYR A 59 3.81 11.88 12.62
N LEU A 60 5.13 11.84 12.64
CA LEU A 60 5.94 10.67 12.92
C LEU A 60 6.69 10.91 14.23
N MET A 61 6.44 10.11 15.28
CA MET A 61 7.03 10.29 16.61
C MET A 61 6.91 11.75 17.09
N ASP A 62 5.70 12.32 16.99
CA ASP A 62 5.36 13.72 17.35
C ASP A 62 6.07 14.82 16.53
N LYS A 63 6.84 14.47 15.51
CA LYS A 63 7.42 15.43 14.56
C LYS A 63 6.55 15.49 13.31
N LYS A 64 6.19 16.71 12.88
CA LYS A 64 5.35 16.91 11.70
C LYS A 64 6.16 16.68 10.43
N VAL A 65 5.80 15.65 9.68
CA VAL A 65 6.48 15.19 8.44
C VAL A 65 5.64 15.40 7.19
N GLY A 66 4.41 15.87 7.34
CA GLY A 66 3.50 16.02 6.21
C GLY A 66 2.17 16.60 6.59
N TRP A 67 1.27 16.59 5.62
CA TRP A 67 -0.15 16.85 5.83
C TRP A 67 -0.99 15.99 4.89
N PHE A 68 -2.25 15.82 5.28
CA PHE A 68 -3.23 15.05 4.54
C PHE A 68 -4.52 15.84 4.44
N PHE A 69 -5.19 15.74 3.29
CA PHE A 69 -6.51 16.31 3.03
C PHE A 69 -7.42 15.22 2.52
N THR A 70 -8.67 15.22 2.98
CA THR A 70 -9.72 14.34 2.45
C THR A 70 -11.04 15.09 2.30
N ASP A 71 -11.77 14.80 1.22
CA ASP A 71 -13.11 15.31 0.98
C ASP A 71 -13.96 14.28 0.23
N LEU A 72 -15.26 14.30 0.48
CA LEU A 72 -16.25 13.55 -0.29
C LEU A 72 -17.43 14.43 -0.59
N THR A 73 -17.62 14.76 -1.86
CA THR A 73 -18.57 15.78 -2.30
C THR A 73 -19.50 15.26 -3.39
N ALA A 74 -20.80 15.56 -3.26
CA ALA A 74 -21.77 15.26 -4.31
C ALA A 74 -21.53 16.17 -5.54
N LEU A 75 -21.54 15.58 -6.72
CA LEU A 75 -21.43 16.27 -8.01
C LEU A 75 -22.77 16.26 -8.76
N PRO A 76 -22.97 17.19 -9.71
CA PRO A 76 -24.11 17.14 -10.62
C PRO A 76 -24.18 15.79 -11.38
N GLY A 77 -25.41 15.40 -11.75
CA GLY A 77 -25.64 14.17 -12.54
C GLY A 77 -25.56 12.87 -11.72
N GLY A 78 -25.87 12.93 -10.42
CA GLY A 78 -25.93 11.73 -9.57
C GLY A 78 -24.57 11.06 -9.35
N LYS A 79 -23.53 11.85 -9.21
CA LYS A 79 -22.15 11.40 -8.97
C LYS A 79 -21.64 11.89 -7.62
N VAL A 80 -20.59 11.24 -7.14
CA VAL A 80 -19.83 11.61 -5.92
C VAL A 80 -18.36 11.64 -6.28
N GLN A 81 -17.65 12.63 -5.80
CA GLN A 81 -16.19 12.71 -5.88
C GLN A 81 -15.58 12.53 -4.49
N SER A 82 -14.61 11.64 -4.40
CA SER A 82 -13.68 11.56 -3.27
C SER A 82 -12.35 12.16 -3.69
N VAL A 83 -11.75 12.95 -2.82
CA VAL A 83 -10.41 13.52 -3.00
C VAL A 83 -9.59 13.20 -1.77
N ASN A 84 -8.44 12.59 -1.99
CA ASN A 84 -7.42 12.38 -0.97
C ASN A 84 -6.11 12.96 -1.47
N GLU A 85 -5.45 13.79 -0.65
CA GLU A 85 -4.17 14.38 -0.99
C GLU A 85 -3.23 14.26 0.21
N LEU A 86 -2.08 13.63 -0.02
CA LEU A 86 -1.04 13.42 0.98
C LEU A 86 0.24 14.12 0.52
N ILE A 87 0.80 14.93 1.37
CA ILE A 87 2.12 15.51 1.17
C ILE A 87 3.03 15.08 2.31
N PHE A 88 4.11 14.44 1.94
CA PHE A 88 5.19 14.07 2.83
C PHE A 88 6.42 14.89 2.48
N LYS A 89 7.01 15.56 3.48
CA LYS A 89 8.21 16.35 3.31
C LYS A 89 9.16 16.11 4.47
N ALA A 90 10.34 15.61 4.15
CA ALA A 90 11.32 15.28 5.16
C ALA A 90 12.74 15.57 4.67
N GLN A 91 13.65 15.76 5.61
CA GLN A 91 15.07 15.73 5.31
C GLN A 91 15.55 14.28 5.38
N VAL A 92 16.30 13.87 4.36
CA VAL A 92 16.95 12.58 4.25
C VAL A 92 18.43 12.84 4.04
N GLY A 93 19.21 12.70 5.09
CA GLY A 93 20.61 13.13 5.09
C GLY A 93 20.74 14.64 4.87
N THR A 94 21.40 15.06 3.79
CA THR A 94 21.58 16.47 3.42
C THR A 94 20.51 17.00 2.46
N ARG A 95 19.59 16.16 1.98
CA ARG A 95 18.57 16.53 1.00
C ARG A 95 17.20 16.67 1.62
N VAL A 96 16.39 17.54 1.04
CA VAL A 96 14.95 17.63 1.32
C VAL A 96 14.23 16.82 0.24
N SER A 97 13.47 15.83 0.67
CA SER A 97 12.57 15.06 -0.19
C SER A 97 11.13 15.52 0.03
N GLU A 98 10.40 15.77 -1.05
CA GLU A 98 8.98 16.06 -1.02
C GLU A 98 8.26 15.11 -1.96
N ARG A 99 7.20 14.46 -1.43
CA ARG A 99 6.32 13.58 -2.20
C ARG A 99 4.89 14.05 -2.06
N VAL A 100 4.23 14.20 -3.18
CA VAL A 100 2.81 14.54 -3.27
C VAL A 100 2.09 13.35 -3.88
N HIS A 101 1.14 12.81 -3.17
CA HIS A 101 0.24 11.78 -3.67
C HIS A 101 -1.18 12.32 -3.64
N ARG A 102 -1.87 12.35 -4.77
CA ARG A 102 -3.24 12.85 -4.86
C ARG A 102 -4.09 11.85 -5.63
N GLU A 103 -5.18 11.44 -5.00
CA GLU A 103 -6.21 10.61 -5.61
C GLU A 103 -7.53 11.36 -5.73
N VAL A 104 -8.13 11.25 -6.90
CA VAL A 104 -9.50 11.72 -7.15
C VAL A 104 -10.27 10.53 -7.71
N ARG A 105 -11.37 10.18 -7.05
CA ARG A 105 -12.24 9.07 -7.47
C ARG A 105 -13.64 9.55 -7.66
N VAL A 106 -14.34 9.05 -8.68
CA VAL A 106 -15.71 9.43 -9.00
C VAL A 106 -16.58 8.18 -9.00
N TYR A 107 -17.70 8.25 -8.27
CA TYR A 107 -18.65 7.15 -8.11
C TYR A 107 -20.07 7.57 -8.53
N GLU A 108 -20.96 6.59 -8.70
CA GLU A 108 -22.40 6.83 -8.70
C GLU A 108 -22.87 7.19 -7.29
N ALA A 109 -23.80 8.16 -7.15
CA ALA A 109 -24.26 8.67 -5.84
C ALA A 109 -25.30 7.79 -5.12
N LYS A 110 -25.70 6.66 -5.70
CA LYS A 110 -26.71 5.73 -5.15
C LYS A 110 -26.07 4.73 -4.15
N PRO A 111 -26.87 4.06 -3.31
CA PRO A 111 -26.39 2.95 -2.48
C PRO A 111 -25.69 1.87 -3.32
N GLY A 112 -24.49 1.45 -2.90
CA GLY A 112 -23.64 0.53 -3.68
C GLY A 112 -23.16 1.10 -5.02
N GLY A 113 -23.16 2.43 -5.17
CA GLY A 113 -22.72 3.11 -6.38
C GLY A 113 -21.29 2.79 -6.74
N ARG A 114 -21.04 2.32 -7.97
CA ARG A 114 -19.73 1.83 -8.42
C ARG A 114 -18.76 2.97 -8.70
N LEU A 115 -17.49 2.67 -8.61
CA LEU A 115 -16.41 3.50 -9.15
C LEU A 115 -16.62 3.68 -10.66
N LEU A 116 -16.57 4.93 -11.13
CA LEU A 116 -16.70 5.30 -12.54
C LEU A 116 -15.34 5.64 -13.16
N SER A 117 -14.54 6.39 -12.41
CA SER A 117 -13.21 6.81 -12.84
C SER A 117 -12.34 7.19 -11.65
N PHE A 118 -11.03 7.17 -11.86
CA PHE A 118 -10.08 7.71 -10.90
C PHE A 118 -8.92 8.40 -11.61
N THR A 119 -8.26 9.28 -10.89
CA THR A 119 -6.95 9.83 -11.23
C THR A 119 -6.07 9.71 -10.01
N VAL A 120 -4.90 9.08 -10.15
CA VAL A 120 -3.85 9.03 -9.14
C VAL A 120 -2.66 9.77 -9.68
N SER A 121 -2.24 10.82 -8.99
CA SER A 121 -1.08 11.62 -9.34
C SER A 121 -0.02 11.48 -8.26
N GLN A 122 1.18 11.17 -8.66
CA GLN A 122 2.36 11.16 -7.79
C GLN A 122 3.36 12.17 -8.35
N ARG A 123 3.89 13.04 -7.48
CA ARG A 123 4.90 14.03 -7.83
C ARG A 123 6.01 14.02 -6.80
N GLY A 124 7.23 14.28 -7.25
CA GLY A 124 8.38 14.36 -6.35
C GLY A 124 9.70 14.16 -7.08
N ASP A 125 10.75 13.96 -6.31
CA ASP A 125 12.13 13.88 -6.82
C ASP A 125 12.36 12.70 -7.79
N GLY A 126 11.50 11.68 -7.78
CA GLY A 126 11.54 10.54 -8.70
C GLY A 126 10.90 10.78 -10.06
N GLY A 127 10.23 11.90 -10.22
CA GLY A 127 9.47 12.28 -11.40
C GLY A 127 7.97 12.18 -11.20
N ASP A 128 7.25 12.90 -12.05
CA ASP A 128 5.79 12.93 -12.01
C ASP A 128 5.21 11.72 -12.74
N ASN A 129 4.16 11.15 -12.18
CA ASN A 129 3.41 10.03 -12.74
C ASN A 129 1.92 10.24 -12.51
N GLU A 130 1.10 10.00 -13.52
CA GLU A 130 -0.35 10.07 -13.41
C GLU A 130 -0.98 8.80 -14.01
N LEU A 131 -1.87 8.17 -13.25
CA LEU A 131 -2.72 7.08 -13.71
C LEU A 131 -4.16 7.59 -13.81
N VAL A 132 -4.75 7.47 -15.00
CA VAL A 132 -6.14 7.82 -15.26
C VAL A 132 -6.92 6.56 -15.59
N GLY A 133 -7.79 6.14 -14.67
CA GLY A 133 -8.64 4.96 -14.82
C GLY A 133 -10.07 5.34 -15.20
N THR A 134 -10.67 4.60 -16.12
CA THR A 134 -12.08 4.74 -16.50
C THR A 134 -12.70 3.35 -16.55
N VAL A 135 -13.81 3.16 -15.84
CA VAL A 135 -14.58 1.92 -15.88
C VAL A 135 -15.51 1.95 -17.09
N THR A 136 -15.41 0.93 -17.92
CA THR A 136 -16.20 0.73 -19.14
C THR A 136 -17.02 -0.56 -19.05
N ALA A 137 -17.83 -0.85 -20.06
CA ALA A 137 -18.54 -2.12 -20.14
C ALA A 137 -17.59 -3.32 -20.19
N ASP A 138 -16.40 -3.14 -20.77
CA ASP A 138 -15.39 -4.20 -20.95
C ASP A 138 -14.41 -4.32 -19.77
N GLY A 139 -14.53 -3.49 -18.73
CA GLY A 139 -13.68 -3.49 -17.56
C GLY A 139 -13.01 -2.13 -17.27
N LEU A 140 -11.87 -2.16 -16.61
CA LEU A 140 -11.09 -0.98 -16.26
C LEU A 140 -10.04 -0.70 -17.34
N ARG A 141 -10.12 0.46 -17.96
CA ARG A 141 -9.10 1.02 -18.86
C ARG A 141 -8.26 2.02 -18.09
N VAL A 142 -6.95 1.85 -18.07
CA VAL A 142 -6.02 2.77 -17.42
C VAL A 142 -5.02 3.33 -18.42
N VAL A 143 -4.80 4.63 -18.36
CA VAL A 143 -3.78 5.35 -19.11
C VAL A 143 -2.76 5.90 -18.12
N ARG A 144 -1.49 5.57 -18.33
CA ARG A 144 -0.36 6.14 -17.60
C ARG A 144 0.22 7.31 -18.37
N LYS A 145 0.42 8.43 -17.69
CA LYS A 145 1.01 9.65 -18.25
C LYS A 145 2.27 10.01 -17.48
N ARG A 146 3.32 10.32 -18.19
CA ARG A 146 4.61 10.77 -17.64
C ARG A 146 5.13 11.96 -18.45
N PRO A 147 5.70 12.99 -17.82
CA PRO A 147 6.23 14.13 -18.53
C PRO A 147 7.26 13.74 -19.59
N GLY A 148 7.12 14.26 -20.80
CA GLY A 148 8.04 14.00 -21.91
C GLY A 148 8.00 12.59 -22.48
N GLN A 149 7.01 11.76 -22.11
CA GLN A 149 6.81 10.43 -22.66
C GLN A 149 5.42 10.31 -23.31
N PRO A 150 5.25 9.45 -24.33
CA PRO A 150 3.93 9.14 -24.86
C PRO A 150 3.03 8.55 -23.77
N GLU A 151 1.72 8.79 -23.89
CA GLU A 151 0.73 8.12 -23.04
C GLU A 151 0.77 6.61 -23.27
N GLU A 152 0.75 5.86 -22.19
CA GLU A 152 0.77 4.40 -22.20
C GLU A 152 -0.57 3.86 -21.76
N VAL A 153 -1.22 3.08 -22.62
CA VAL A 153 -2.44 2.34 -22.26
C VAL A 153 -2.02 1.01 -21.66
N LEU A 154 -2.38 0.79 -20.39
CA LEU A 154 -2.09 -0.47 -19.70
C LEU A 154 -2.98 -1.60 -20.22
N LYS A 155 -2.58 -2.86 -19.98
CA LYS A 155 -3.40 -4.02 -20.30
C LYS A 155 -4.78 -3.87 -19.63
N PRO A 156 -5.89 -4.21 -20.32
CA PRO A 156 -7.21 -4.16 -19.73
C PRO A 156 -7.32 -5.03 -18.48
N MET A 157 -8.03 -4.51 -17.47
CA MET A 157 -8.24 -5.19 -16.19
C MET A 157 -9.73 -5.36 -15.92
N PRO A 158 -10.15 -6.32 -15.07
CA PRO A 158 -11.52 -6.42 -14.61
C PRO A 158 -12.00 -5.12 -13.95
N ALA A 159 -13.30 -4.83 -14.07
CA ALA A 159 -13.88 -3.68 -13.38
C ALA A 159 -13.71 -3.82 -11.86
N PRO A 160 -13.28 -2.77 -11.14
CA PRO A 160 -13.15 -2.79 -9.69
C PRO A 160 -14.49 -3.06 -9.00
N ARG A 161 -14.45 -3.72 -7.84
CA ARG A 161 -15.64 -3.95 -7.01
C ARG A 161 -15.90 -2.82 -6.00
N GLU A 162 -15.04 -1.83 -5.97
CA GLU A 162 -15.11 -0.68 -5.08
C GLU A 162 -16.40 0.11 -5.29
N THR A 163 -17.01 0.53 -4.19
CA THR A 163 -18.25 1.30 -4.15
C THR A 163 -18.05 2.66 -3.46
N VAL A 164 -19.03 3.52 -3.55
CA VAL A 164 -19.01 4.83 -2.89
C VAL A 164 -18.95 4.71 -1.35
N GLU A 165 -19.49 3.65 -0.77
CA GLU A 165 -19.39 3.35 0.67
C GLU A 165 -17.95 3.04 1.09
N ASP A 166 -17.16 2.45 0.19
CA ASP A 166 -15.77 2.14 0.43
C ASP A 166 -14.88 3.39 0.50
N ALA A 167 -15.30 4.48 -0.14
CA ALA A 167 -14.57 5.74 -0.11
C ALA A 167 -14.53 6.41 1.28
N ASP A 168 -15.45 6.07 2.19
CA ASP A 168 -15.46 6.59 3.58
C ASP A 168 -16.03 5.54 4.56
N GLN A 169 -15.40 4.39 4.61
CA GLN A 169 -15.85 3.26 5.44
C GLN A 169 -15.96 3.61 6.92
N ALA A 170 -15.09 4.48 7.42
CA ALA A 170 -15.12 4.89 8.83
C ALA A 170 -16.44 5.57 9.20
N ARG A 171 -16.89 6.53 8.38
CA ARG A 171 -18.17 7.21 8.63
C ARG A 171 -19.38 6.34 8.31
N VAL A 172 -19.28 5.49 7.29
CA VAL A 172 -20.35 4.52 6.96
C VAL A 172 -20.53 3.53 8.09
N ALA A 173 -19.46 3.00 8.68
CA ALA A 173 -19.50 2.09 9.81
C ALA A 173 -20.09 2.79 11.06
N LEU A 174 -19.67 4.03 11.33
CA LEU A 174 -20.21 4.85 12.43
C LEU A 174 -21.72 5.09 12.26
N LEU A 175 -22.16 5.49 11.05
CA LEU A 175 -23.57 5.72 10.74
C LEU A 175 -24.42 4.46 10.92
N ARG A 176 -23.90 3.30 10.49
CA ARG A 176 -24.59 2.01 10.59
C ARG A 176 -24.53 1.41 11.99
N GLY A 177 -23.63 1.88 12.84
CA GLY A 177 -23.39 1.33 14.17
C GLY A 177 -22.99 -0.15 14.19
N LYS A 178 -22.35 -0.63 13.11
CA LYS A 178 -21.94 -2.03 12.95
C LYS A 178 -20.71 -2.16 12.06
N GLN A 179 -20.09 -3.33 12.12
CA GLN A 179 -19.00 -3.71 11.20
C GLN A 179 -19.45 -3.59 9.74
N VAL A 180 -18.57 -3.09 8.91
CA VAL A 180 -18.71 -3.06 7.45
C VAL A 180 -17.51 -3.74 6.80
N GLU A 181 -17.76 -4.41 5.69
CA GLU A 181 -16.74 -4.99 4.83
C GLU A 181 -16.71 -4.21 3.53
N GLY A 182 -15.53 -4.06 2.94
CA GLY A 182 -15.35 -3.32 1.71
C GLY A 182 -14.27 -3.91 0.83
N VAL A 183 -14.18 -3.37 -0.37
CA VAL A 183 -13.13 -3.68 -1.35
C VAL A 183 -12.64 -2.36 -1.92
N LEU A 184 -11.36 -2.11 -1.80
CA LEU A 184 -10.71 -0.93 -2.37
C LEU A 184 -9.79 -1.33 -3.52
N LEU A 185 -9.68 -0.45 -4.51
CA LEU A 185 -8.65 -0.53 -5.54
C LEU A 185 -7.43 0.27 -5.06
N ASP A 186 -6.28 -0.37 -4.97
CA ASP A 186 -5.04 0.35 -4.72
C ASP A 186 -4.68 1.21 -5.93
N GLY A 187 -4.50 2.51 -5.71
CA GLY A 187 -4.17 3.45 -6.77
C GLY A 187 -2.74 3.31 -7.32
N THR A 188 -1.88 2.56 -6.65
CA THR A 188 -0.46 2.42 -7.02
C THR A 188 -0.21 1.17 -7.86
N ASP A 189 -0.70 0.01 -7.42
CA ASP A 189 -0.50 -1.28 -8.10
C ASP A 189 -1.73 -1.73 -8.90
N LEU A 190 -2.88 -1.06 -8.73
CA LEU A 190 -4.17 -1.38 -9.36
C LEU A 190 -4.72 -2.75 -8.96
N GLU A 191 -4.32 -3.26 -7.82
CA GLU A 191 -4.87 -4.48 -7.24
C GLU A 191 -6.00 -4.17 -6.26
N GLY A 192 -7.04 -5.02 -6.28
CA GLY A 192 -8.13 -4.93 -5.31
C GLY A 192 -7.75 -5.59 -4.00
N TYR A 193 -8.06 -4.96 -2.86
CA TYR A 193 -7.87 -5.54 -1.54
C TYR A 193 -9.13 -5.38 -0.68
N ARG A 194 -9.30 -6.31 0.27
CA ARG A 194 -10.44 -6.32 1.18
C ARG A 194 -10.15 -5.54 2.45
N THR A 195 -11.20 -4.97 3.02
CA THR A 195 -11.14 -4.25 4.30
C THR A 195 -12.27 -4.70 5.20
N VAL A 196 -12.00 -4.67 6.50
CA VAL A 196 -13.00 -4.88 7.56
C VAL A 196 -12.90 -3.70 8.51
N THR A 197 -13.98 -2.94 8.61
CA THR A 197 -14.06 -1.75 9.48
C THR A 197 -15.01 -2.01 10.63
N THR A 198 -14.52 -1.87 11.87
CA THR A 198 -15.26 -2.07 13.11
C THR A 198 -15.39 -0.78 13.89
N VAL A 199 -16.49 -0.60 14.62
CA VAL A 199 -16.74 0.57 15.46
C VAL A 199 -16.77 0.14 16.91
N GLU A 200 -15.99 0.81 17.75
CA GLU A 200 -16.00 0.67 19.19
C GLU A 200 -16.93 1.73 19.83
N ALA A 201 -17.45 1.43 21.02
CA ALA A 201 -18.31 2.36 21.74
C ALA A 201 -17.57 3.71 21.97
N PRO A 202 -18.26 4.85 21.82
CA PRO A 202 -17.62 6.14 22.05
C PRO A 202 -17.18 6.32 23.49
N GLU A 203 -15.96 6.79 23.69
CA GLU A 203 -15.34 7.06 24.98
C GLU A 203 -15.02 8.56 25.16
N GLU A 204 -15.03 9.05 26.39
CA GLU A 204 -14.57 10.41 26.69
C GLU A 204 -13.05 10.49 26.62
N GLN A 205 -12.56 11.43 25.79
CA GLN A 205 -11.14 11.79 25.69
C GLN A 205 -10.95 13.28 25.93
N VAL A 206 -9.78 13.68 26.43
CA VAL A 206 -9.44 15.11 26.62
C VAL A 206 -8.61 15.58 25.46
N LEU A 207 -9.16 16.52 24.68
CA LEU A 207 -8.47 17.13 23.55
C LEU A 207 -8.35 18.65 23.81
N GLY A 208 -7.12 19.14 23.88
CA GLY A 208 -6.88 20.57 24.16
C GLY A 208 -7.52 21.07 25.46
N GLY A 209 -7.64 20.21 26.49
CA GLY A 209 -8.31 20.54 27.76
C GLY A 209 -9.84 20.40 27.76
N VAL A 210 -10.47 20.03 26.63
CA VAL A 210 -11.91 19.84 26.50
C VAL A 210 -12.23 18.35 26.45
N LYS A 211 -13.24 17.91 27.22
CA LYS A 211 -13.77 16.54 27.15
C LYS A 211 -14.62 16.38 25.88
N VAL A 212 -14.23 15.45 25.04
CA VAL A 212 -14.91 15.12 23.78
C VAL A 212 -15.20 13.63 23.75
N LYS A 213 -16.39 13.27 23.32
CA LYS A 213 -16.79 11.87 23.13
C LYS A 213 -16.40 11.42 21.73
N LEU A 214 -15.49 10.45 21.64
CA LEU A 214 -14.96 9.93 20.38
C LEU A 214 -15.28 8.45 20.21
N ALA A 215 -15.78 8.08 19.02
CA ALA A 215 -15.81 6.69 18.57
C ALA A 215 -14.46 6.33 17.95
N ARG A 216 -13.93 5.17 18.33
CA ARG A 216 -12.78 4.57 17.64
C ARG A 216 -13.31 3.66 16.55
N VAL A 217 -12.86 3.90 15.33
CA VAL A 217 -13.21 3.11 14.14
C VAL A 217 -11.94 2.51 13.57
N SER A 218 -11.83 1.19 13.61
CA SER A 218 -10.62 0.48 13.21
C SER A 218 -10.86 -0.25 11.89
N THR A 219 -10.02 0.02 10.90
CA THR A 219 -10.04 -0.63 9.58
C THR A 219 -8.81 -1.53 9.43
N LEU A 220 -9.03 -2.82 9.22
CA LEU A 220 -8.00 -3.80 8.87
C LEU A 220 -8.15 -4.17 7.40
N SER A 221 -7.04 -4.18 6.66
CA SER A 221 -6.99 -4.67 5.28
C SER A 221 -6.25 -6.02 5.19
N ASP A 222 -6.46 -6.73 4.10
CA ASP A 222 -5.68 -7.94 3.81
C ASP A 222 -4.26 -7.63 3.31
N LYS A 223 -4.01 -6.37 2.90
CA LYS A 223 -2.67 -5.85 2.61
C LYS A 223 -1.88 -5.49 3.87
N GLU A 224 -2.55 -5.00 4.91
CA GLU A 224 -1.90 -4.49 6.13
C GLU A 224 -2.25 -5.36 7.33
N LYS A 225 -1.24 -5.74 8.11
CA LYS A 225 -1.41 -6.58 9.32
C LYS A 225 -1.73 -5.79 10.57
N VAL A 226 -1.82 -4.44 10.46
CA VAL A 226 -2.12 -3.56 11.58
C VAL A 226 -3.29 -2.66 11.20
N PRO A 227 -4.33 -2.59 12.04
CA PRO A 227 -5.47 -1.75 11.74
C PRO A 227 -5.09 -0.26 11.78
N VAL A 228 -5.65 0.49 10.85
CA VAL A 228 -5.70 1.95 10.89
C VAL A 228 -6.89 2.34 11.77
N ALA A 229 -6.66 3.17 12.80
CA ALA A 229 -7.71 3.58 13.73
C ALA A 229 -8.05 5.07 13.57
N ALA A 230 -9.27 5.36 13.13
CA ALA A 230 -9.82 6.71 13.07
C ALA A 230 -10.62 7.02 14.34
N PHE A 231 -10.51 8.24 14.83
CA PHE A 231 -11.24 8.74 16.01
C PHE A 231 -12.19 9.85 15.56
N LEU A 232 -13.49 9.58 15.67
CA LEU A 232 -14.54 10.47 15.18
C LEU A 232 -15.44 10.94 16.32
N THR A 233 -15.87 12.20 16.23
CA THR A 233 -16.97 12.72 17.03
C THR A 233 -18.30 12.13 16.56
N THR A 234 -19.35 12.26 17.37
CA THR A 234 -20.69 11.76 17.04
C THR A 234 -21.33 12.45 15.83
N ASP A 235 -20.89 13.66 15.51
CA ASP A 235 -21.28 14.41 14.31
C ASP A 235 -20.36 14.15 13.10
N GLY A 236 -19.52 13.12 13.17
CA GLY A 236 -18.73 12.61 12.06
C GLY A 236 -17.45 13.39 11.75
N LYS A 237 -17.04 14.36 12.58
CA LYS A 237 -15.74 15.02 12.42
C LYS A 237 -14.62 14.05 12.81
N MET A 238 -13.66 13.85 11.94
CA MET A 238 -12.47 13.06 12.23
C MET A 238 -11.44 13.93 12.98
N VAL A 239 -10.99 13.46 14.13
CA VAL A 239 -10.09 14.21 15.01
C VAL A 239 -8.66 13.71 14.90
N ARG A 240 -8.51 12.39 14.76
CA ARG A 240 -7.21 11.74 14.67
C ARG A 240 -7.33 10.44 13.89
N VAL A 241 -6.25 10.08 13.19
CA VAL A 241 -6.05 8.75 12.59
C VAL A 241 -4.71 8.22 13.05
N ASP A 242 -4.68 7.02 13.62
CA ASP A 242 -3.47 6.33 14.04
C ASP A 242 -3.10 5.26 13.00
N PHE A 243 -1.90 5.37 12.44
CA PHE A 243 -1.28 4.38 11.55
C PHE A 243 -0.25 3.56 12.34
N GLY A 244 -0.73 2.76 13.30
CA GLY A 244 0.13 2.09 14.27
C GLY A 244 0.46 2.95 15.49
N GLN A 245 1.64 2.76 16.10
CA GLN A 245 1.97 3.40 17.38
C GLN A 245 2.65 4.77 17.26
N THR A 246 3.32 5.03 16.16
CA THR A 246 4.24 6.17 16.05
C THR A 246 3.87 7.17 14.95
N MET A 247 2.94 6.80 14.07
CA MET A 247 2.48 7.66 12.99
C MET A 247 1.01 8.03 13.18
N GLN A 248 0.70 9.31 13.13
CA GLN A 248 -0.64 9.85 13.36
C GLN A 248 -0.96 10.97 12.37
N ALA A 249 -2.22 11.04 11.94
CA ALA A 249 -2.78 12.24 11.35
C ALA A 249 -3.66 12.94 12.41
N ARG A 250 -3.46 14.24 12.62
CA ARG A 250 -4.19 15.04 13.62
C ARG A 250 -4.94 16.16 12.91
N ALA A 251 -6.24 16.30 13.18
CA ALA A 251 -7.06 17.33 12.56
C ALA A 251 -6.55 18.74 12.87
N GLU A 252 -6.38 19.54 11.84
CA GLU A 252 -5.86 20.91 11.91
C GLU A 252 -6.62 21.80 10.94
N SER A 253 -6.52 23.11 11.13
CA SER A 253 -6.95 24.04 10.07
C SER A 253 -6.01 23.94 8.87
N GLU A 254 -6.48 24.27 7.68
CA GLU A 254 -5.69 24.24 6.44
C GLU A 254 -4.33 24.95 6.62
N SER A 255 -4.35 26.17 7.17
CA SER A 255 -3.14 26.98 7.34
C SER A 255 -2.14 26.36 8.32
N VAL A 256 -2.62 25.61 9.32
CA VAL A 256 -1.76 24.88 10.29
C VAL A 256 -1.27 23.59 9.68
N ALA A 257 -2.13 22.84 9.02
CA ALA A 257 -1.77 21.57 8.35
C ALA A 257 -0.65 21.77 7.33
N LYS A 258 -0.77 22.80 6.49
CA LYS A 258 0.22 23.11 5.43
C LYS A 258 1.53 23.75 5.96
N ARG A 259 1.59 24.12 7.24
CA ARG A 259 2.84 24.59 7.84
C ARG A 259 3.71 23.41 8.20
N MET A 260 4.87 23.33 7.58
CA MET A 260 5.78 22.20 7.67
C MET A 260 7.11 22.61 8.28
N ASP A 261 7.60 21.82 9.20
CA ASP A 261 8.99 21.85 9.66
C ASP A 261 9.82 20.86 8.85
N LEU A 262 11.13 21.08 8.79
CA LEU A 262 12.03 20.14 8.16
C LEU A 262 12.53 19.15 9.21
N VAL A 263 12.15 17.89 9.07
CA VAL A 263 12.48 16.80 9.99
C VAL A 263 13.43 15.83 9.31
N GLU A 264 14.57 15.54 9.94
CA GLU A 264 15.49 14.50 9.50
C GLU A 264 14.98 13.14 9.96
N VAL A 265 14.49 12.30 9.01
CA VAL A 265 13.75 11.08 9.33
C VAL A 265 14.63 9.87 9.58
N PHE A 266 15.83 9.78 9.00
CA PHE A 266 16.73 8.66 9.23
C PHE A 266 17.21 8.58 10.68
N GLY A 267 17.69 9.70 11.21
CA GLY A 267 18.11 9.77 12.61
C GLY A 267 16.94 9.62 13.58
N LEU A 268 15.76 10.15 13.20
CA LEU A 268 14.55 10.04 14.01
C LEU A 268 14.07 8.59 14.15
N THR A 269 14.14 7.80 13.09
CA THR A 269 13.53 6.45 13.04
C THR A 269 14.53 5.32 13.28
N ARG A 270 15.83 5.62 13.39
CA ARG A 270 16.86 4.61 13.64
C ARG A 270 16.67 3.89 14.98
N VAL A 271 17.04 2.62 15.03
CA VAL A 271 17.04 1.83 16.27
C VAL A 271 18.43 1.86 16.88
N VAL A 272 18.63 2.67 17.92
CA VAL A 272 19.93 2.84 18.58
C VAL A 272 20.31 1.53 19.29
N LEU A 273 21.59 1.14 19.17
CA LEU A 273 22.14 -0.02 19.83
C LEU A 273 22.86 0.39 21.13
N PRO A 274 22.81 -0.44 22.18
CA PRO A 274 23.53 -0.17 23.43
C PRO A 274 25.06 -0.24 23.29
N LYS A 275 25.54 -0.93 22.25
CA LYS A 275 26.96 -1.04 21.87
C LYS A 275 27.09 -1.43 20.39
N PRO A 276 28.26 -1.18 19.76
CA PRO A 276 28.50 -1.61 18.38
C PRO A 276 28.34 -3.12 18.18
N LEU A 277 27.94 -3.53 16.96
CA LEU A 277 27.99 -4.93 16.58
C LEU A 277 29.45 -5.44 16.53
N PRO A 278 29.69 -6.69 16.88
CA PRO A 278 31.02 -7.30 16.74
C PRO A 278 31.43 -7.40 15.26
N ALA A 279 32.72 -7.30 14.98
CA ALA A 279 33.26 -7.34 13.62
C ALA A 279 32.79 -8.59 12.85
N LYS A 280 32.68 -9.75 13.52
CA LYS A 280 32.19 -11.03 12.96
C LYS A 280 30.78 -10.95 12.35
N ALA A 281 29.98 -9.93 12.70
CA ALA A 281 28.66 -9.74 12.09
C ALA A 281 28.75 -9.36 10.59
N ARG A 282 29.90 -8.80 10.16
CA ARG A 282 30.17 -8.44 8.76
C ARG A 282 30.91 -9.52 8.00
N GLU A 283 31.30 -10.60 8.66
CA GLU A 283 31.96 -11.74 8.03
C GLU A 283 30.96 -12.63 7.30
N VAL A 284 31.42 -13.40 6.33
CA VAL A 284 30.64 -14.40 5.62
C VAL A 284 31.43 -15.71 5.57
N PRO A 285 31.03 -16.75 6.36
CA PRO A 285 29.89 -16.78 7.26
C PRO A 285 30.10 -15.97 8.55
N GLY A 286 29.04 -15.32 9.01
CA GLY A 286 29.03 -14.55 10.24
C GLY A 286 27.69 -14.61 10.94
N GLN A 287 27.68 -14.26 12.22
CA GLN A 287 26.43 -14.17 12.99
C GLN A 287 26.53 -13.14 14.12
N VAL A 288 25.36 -12.64 14.54
CA VAL A 288 25.18 -11.80 15.71
C VAL A 288 23.83 -12.09 16.37
N THR A 289 23.74 -11.91 17.67
CA THR A 289 22.48 -12.04 18.40
C THR A 289 22.09 -10.70 19.01
N LEU A 290 20.86 -10.28 18.76
CA LEU A 290 20.24 -9.07 19.30
C LEU A 290 19.17 -9.46 20.31
N VAL A 291 19.06 -8.71 21.41
CA VAL A 291 17.94 -8.83 22.35
C VAL A 291 17.03 -7.63 22.14
N MET A 292 15.78 -7.88 21.72
CA MET A 292 14.86 -6.87 21.24
C MET A 292 13.62 -6.76 22.14
N LYS A 293 13.06 -5.56 22.22
CA LYS A 293 11.71 -5.26 22.74
C LYS A 293 10.82 -4.76 21.64
N ASN A 294 9.52 -4.87 21.85
CA ASN A 294 8.47 -4.36 20.96
C ASN A 294 8.53 -4.95 19.54
N LEU A 295 9.00 -6.18 19.42
CA LEU A 295 8.94 -6.97 18.19
C LEU A 295 7.70 -7.89 18.27
N PRO A 296 6.58 -7.57 17.59
CA PRO A 296 5.36 -8.39 17.65
C PRO A 296 5.59 -9.81 17.11
N ALA A 297 4.85 -10.78 17.63
CA ALA A 297 5.00 -12.21 17.29
C ALA A 297 4.89 -12.47 15.77
N LYS A 298 4.07 -11.72 15.06
CA LYS A 298 3.93 -11.85 13.59
C LYS A 298 5.23 -11.61 12.79
N PHE A 299 6.20 -10.89 13.37
CA PHE A 299 7.53 -10.66 12.78
C PHE A 299 8.59 -11.66 13.26
N GLN A 300 8.22 -12.62 14.13
CA GLN A 300 9.13 -13.59 14.71
C GLN A 300 9.03 -14.92 13.99
N GLN A 301 9.30 -14.94 12.69
CA GLN A 301 9.30 -16.17 11.89
C GLN A 301 10.71 -16.64 11.61
N ASP A 302 11.02 -17.85 12.01
CA ASP A 302 12.29 -18.50 11.72
C ASP A 302 12.52 -18.62 10.22
N THR A 303 13.68 -18.19 9.78
CA THR A 303 14.15 -18.34 8.40
C THR A 303 15.50 -19.02 8.36
N TYR A 304 16.07 -19.22 7.18
CA TYR A 304 17.43 -19.73 7.04
C TYR A 304 18.50 -18.76 7.58
N ARG A 305 18.15 -17.46 7.78
CA ARG A 305 19.04 -16.41 8.29
C ARG A 305 18.71 -15.91 9.69
N GLN A 306 17.50 -16.15 10.18
CA GLN A 306 17.00 -15.56 11.42
C GLN A 306 16.39 -16.64 12.31
N LYS A 307 16.77 -16.66 13.59
CA LYS A 307 16.21 -17.55 14.61
C LYS A 307 15.74 -16.74 15.80
N TYR A 308 14.54 -17.05 16.29
CA TYR A 308 13.89 -16.31 17.34
C TYR A 308 13.74 -17.17 18.59
N LYS A 309 13.97 -16.55 19.75
CA LYS A 309 13.77 -17.14 21.05
C LYS A 309 13.11 -16.16 21.98
N ALA A 310 11.88 -16.45 22.40
CA ALA A 310 11.18 -15.66 23.41
C ALA A 310 11.91 -15.74 24.75
N LEU A 311 12.00 -14.61 25.45
CA LEU A 311 12.54 -14.49 26.80
C LEU A 311 11.40 -14.32 27.82
N PRO A 312 11.59 -14.74 29.10
CA PRO A 312 10.54 -14.70 30.11
C PRO A 312 9.98 -13.31 30.42
N ASP A 313 10.75 -12.25 30.14
CA ASP A 313 10.37 -10.84 30.39
C ASP A 313 9.72 -10.15 29.18
N GLY A 314 9.27 -10.93 28.19
CA GLY A 314 8.61 -10.43 26.99
C GLY A 314 9.56 -9.88 25.94
N ARG A 315 10.86 -9.93 26.14
CA ARG A 315 11.87 -9.64 25.12
C ARG A 315 12.04 -10.84 24.19
N VAL A 316 12.70 -10.61 23.06
CA VAL A 316 13.00 -11.63 22.07
C VAL A 316 14.48 -11.61 21.73
N GLU A 317 15.12 -12.75 21.82
CA GLU A 317 16.47 -12.95 21.32
C GLU A 317 16.38 -13.33 19.83
N VAL A 318 17.06 -12.59 18.98
CA VAL A 318 17.10 -12.78 17.52
C VAL A 318 18.53 -13.07 17.12
N THR A 319 18.79 -14.27 16.64
CA THR A 319 20.09 -14.62 16.07
C THR A 319 20.03 -14.39 14.55
N LEU A 320 20.88 -13.49 14.06
CA LEU A 320 21.04 -13.15 12.66
C LEU A 320 22.28 -13.86 12.11
N MET A 321 22.15 -14.45 10.93
CA MET A 321 23.23 -15.15 10.21
C MET A 321 23.42 -14.50 8.85
N ALA A 322 24.66 -14.46 8.36
CA ALA A 322 24.92 -14.12 6.96
C ALA A 322 24.22 -15.11 6.03
N ALA A 323 23.81 -14.63 4.84
CA ALA A 323 23.33 -15.53 3.79
C ALA A 323 24.44 -16.52 3.38
N PRO A 324 24.12 -17.70 2.84
CA PRO A 324 25.11 -18.66 2.38
C PRO A 324 26.02 -18.04 1.31
N PRO A 325 27.34 -18.14 1.43
CA PRO A 325 28.29 -17.57 0.44
C PRO A 325 28.18 -18.20 -0.94
N ALA A 326 27.73 -19.47 -0.98
CA ALA A 326 27.39 -20.19 -2.19
C ALA A 326 26.25 -21.17 -1.87
N PRO A 327 25.01 -20.90 -2.31
CA PRO A 327 23.90 -21.82 -2.13
C PRO A 327 24.21 -23.20 -2.70
N LYS A 328 23.94 -24.27 -1.95
CA LYS A 328 24.24 -25.65 -2.35
C LYS A 328 23.28 -26.15 -3.44
N GLY A 329 22.03 -25.70 -3.37
CA GLY A 329 20.93 -26.10 -4.26
C GLY A 329 20.80 -25.26 -5.52
N ARG A 330 21.80 -24.43 -5.89
CA ARG A 330 21.74 -23.54 -7.04
C ARG A 330 21.44 -24.26 -8.36
N LYS A 331 20.62 -23.63 -9.18
CA LYS A 331 20.06 -24.19 -10.41
C LYS A 331 20.40 -23.33 -11.61
N PRO A 332 20.35 -23.89 -12.82
CA PRO A 332 20.33 -23.08 -14.03
C PRO A 332 19.01 -22.31 -14.15
N ARG A 333 19.08 -21.12 -14.74
CA ARG A 333 17.89 -20.33 -15.07
C ARG A 333 17.26 -20.80 -16.40
N PRO A 334 15.93 -20.71 -16.59
CA PRO A 334 14.96 -20.18 -15.62
C PRO A 334 14.74 -21.12 -14.44
N VAL A 335 14.48 -20.55 -13.26
CA VAL A 335 14.21 -21.29 -12.03
C VAL A 335 12.71 -21.28 -11.75
N SER A 336 12.14 -22.42 -11.39
CA SER A 336 10.74 -22.49 -10.95
C SER A 336 10.56 -21.77 -9.62
N ASP A 337 9.54 -20.93 -9.54
CA ASP A 337 9.22 -20.22 -8.32
C ASP A 337 8.60 -21.17 -7.28
N PRO A 338 9.13 -21.25 -6.06
CA PRO A 338 8.57 -22.09 -5.01
C PRO A 338 7.21 -21.63 -4.51
N ASP A 339 6.86 -20.36 -4.74
CA ASP A 339 5.61 -19.71 -4.28
C ASP A 339 4.57 -19.58 -5.43
N GLY A 340 4.60 -20.48 -6.40
CA GLY A 340 3.55 -20.59 -7.43
C GLY A 340 3.58 -19.51 -8.53
N GLY A 341 4.69 -18.80 -8.70
CA GLY A 341 4.90 -17.81 -9.75
C GLY A 341 4.81 -16.35 -9.28
N GLU A 342 4.44 -16.08 -8.04
CA GLU A 342 4.31 -14.72 -7.52
C GLU A 342 5.62 -13.92 -7.59
N ASN A 343 6.75 -14.59 -7.31
CA ASN A 343 8.07 -13.95 -7.33
C ASN A 343 8.68 -13.82 -8.74
N LEU A 344 7.94 -14.22 -9.79
CA LEU A 344 8.28 -13.99 -11.21
C LEU A 344 7.33 -12.98 -11.86
N LYS A 345 6.24 -12.63 -11.19
CA LYS A 345 5.18 -11.79 -11.74
C LYS A 345 5.68 -10.37 -12.05
N SER A 346 5.33 -9.88 -13.22
CA SER A 346 5.51 -8.46 -13.56
C SER A 346 4.38 -7.65 -12.93
N THR A 347 4.73 -6.65 -12.13
CA THR A 347 3.78 -5.71 -11.53
C THR A 347 3.97 -4.32 -12.12
N LEU A 348 3.09 -3.37 -11.78
CA LEU A 348 3.23 -1.98 -12.23
C LEU A 348 4.54 -1.32 -11.75
N ALA A 349 5.07 -1.72 -10.60
CA ALA A 349 6.34 -1.20 -10.10
C ALA A 349 7.53 -1.97 -10.67
N VAL A 350 7.48 -3.30 -10.67
CA VAL A 350 8.62 -4.15 -11.05
C VAL A 350 8.86 -4.16 -12.56
N GLU A 351 7.81 -4.13 -13.38
CA GLU A 351 7.87 -4.05 -14.85
C GLU A 351 8.88 -5.03 -15.51
N SER A 352 8.99 -6.25 -14.98
CA SER A 352 10.00 -7.22 -15.44
C SER A 352 9.82 -7.67 -16.90
N GLU A 353 8.65 -7.47 -17.48
CA GLU A 353 8.36 -7.75 -18.90
C GLU A 353 8.66 -6.55 -19.82
N ALA A 354 8.98 -5.38 -19.26
CA ALA A 354 9.27 -4.19 -20.08
C ALA A 354 10.48 -4.42 -20.99
N PRO A 355 10.40 -4.10 -22.29
CA PRO A 355 11.48 -4.37 -23.24
C PRO A 355 12.83 -3.80 -22.80
N ALA A 356 12.87 -2.62 -22.18
CA ALA A 356 14.09 -1.99 -21.68
C ALA A 356 14.73 -2.80 -20.53
N ILE A 357 13.92 -3.31 -19.59
CA ILE A 357 14.38 -4.14 -18.47
C ILE A 357 14.93 -5.47 -18.99
N VAL A 358 14.19 -6.13 -19.89
CA VAL A 358 14.59 -7.42 -20.50
C VAL A 358 15.89 -7.26 -21.28
N ALA A 359 16.01 -6.21 -22.12
CA ALA A 359 17.21 -5.94 -22.89
C ALA A 359 18.42 -5.66 -21.99
N GLN A 360 18.25 -4.84 -20.96
CA GLN A 360 19.32 -4.52 -20.02
C GLN A 360 19.78 -5.76 -19.24
N ALA A 361 18.86 -6.54 -18.69
CA ALA A 361 19.19 -7.78 -17.97
C ALA A 361 19.99 -8.74 -18.88
N ARG A 362 19.51 -8.98 -20.10
CA ARG A 362 20.19 -9.84 -21.08
C ARG A 362 21.60 -9.33 -21.41
N SER A 363 21.80 -8.02 -21.57
CA SER A 363 23.11 -7.44 -21.89
C SER A 363 24.14 -7.67 -20.78
N ILE A 364 23.69 -7.76 -19.52
CA ILE A 364 24.55 -7.99 -18.35
C ILE A 364 24.91 -9.48 -18.23
N ILE A 365 23.90 -10.36 -18.19
CA ILE A 365 24.13 -11.78 -17.90
C ILE A 365 24.58 -12.58 -19.13
N ARG A 366 24.33 -12.08 -20.34
CA ARG A 366 24.72 -12.73 -21.61
C ARG A 366 24.33 -14.23 -21.61
N GLU A 367 25.32 -15.11 -21.75
CA GLU A 367 25.15 -16.57 -21.82
C GLU A 367 25.23 -17.28 -20.46
N GLU A 368 25.31 -16.52 -19.34
CA GLU A 368 25.37 -17.12 -18.01
C GLU A 368 24.11 -17.97 -17.74
N LYS A 369 24.30 -19.23 -17.37
CA LYS A 369 23.21 -20.19 -17.08
C LYS A 369 22.93 -20.33 -15.60
N ASP A 370 23.96 -20.20 -14.74
CA ASP A 370 23.82 -20.35 -13.30
C ASP A 370 23.05 -19.18 -12.71
N ALA A 371 21.91 -19.46 -12.06
CA ALA A 371 21.02 -18.44 -11.55
C ALA A 371 21.68 -17.59 -10.44
N TYR A 372 22.52 -18.20 -9.60
CA TYR A 372 23.22 -17.48 -8.55
C TYR A 372 24.27 -16.51 -9.10
N THR A 373 25.06 -16.96 -10.08
CA THR A 373 26.04 -16.11 -10.76
C THR A 373 25.34 -14.95 -11.46
N ALA A 374 24.26 -15.23 -12.20
CA ALA A 374 23.46 -14.20 -12.88
C ALA A 374 22.89 -13.17 -11.88
N ALA A 375 22.38 -13.63 -10.73
CA ALA A 375 21.86 -12.74 -9.68
C ALA A 375 22.94 -11.77 -9.16
N ARG A 376 24.13 -12.26 -8.90
CA ARG A 376 25.28 -11.44 -8.48
C ARG A 376 25.73 -10.46 -9.55
N MET A 377 25.73 -10.85 -10.83
CA MET A 377 26.07 -9.97 -11.95
C MET A 377 25.06 -8.80 -12.05
N LEU A 378 23.78 -9.09 -11.92
CA LEU A 378 22.74 -8.07 -11.97
C LEU A 378 22.82 -7.11 -10.78
N SER A 379 22.98 -7.63 -9.56
CA SER A 379 23.16 -6.82 -8.35
C SER A 379 24.40 -5.91 -8.44
N ALA A 380 25.55 -6.46 -8.86
CA ALA A 380 26.78 -5.69 -9.01
C ALA A 380 26.67 -4.62 -10.10
N TRP A 381 25.94 -4.90 -11.18
CA TRP A 381 25.68 -3.90 -12.22
C TRP A 381 24.85 -2.74 -11.67
N VAL A 382 23.78 -3.02 -10.91
CA VAL A 382 22.94 -1.98 -10.30
C VAL A 382 23.76 -1.09 -9.38
N TYR A 383 24.54 -1.68 -8.48
CA TYR A 383 25.46 -0.92 -7.62
C TYR A 383 26.38 0.02 -8.39
N SER A 384 26.96 -0.48 -9.50
CA SER A 384 27.96 0.26 -10.26
C SER A 384 27.38 1.32 -11.20
N ASN A 385 26.08 1.23 -11.54
CA ASN A 385 25.45 2.07 -12.56
C ASN A 385 24.38 3.01 -12.01
N LEU A 386 23.95 2.86 -10.76
CA LEU A 386 23.06 3.79 -10.10
C LEU A 386 23.84 4.73 -9.19
N GLN A 387 23.65 6.02 -9.40
CA GLN A 387 24.14 7.05 -8.47
C GLN A 387 23.28 7.02 -7.21
N LYS A 388 23.91 6.97 -6.02
CA LYS A 388 23.18 7.03 -4.76
C LYS A 388 22.55 8.40 -4.57
N ASP A 389 21.23 8.42 -4.44
CA ASP A 389 20.42 9.61 -4.27
C ASP A 389 19.28 9.33 -3.28
N TYR A 390 19.47 9.72 -2.02
CA TYR A 390 18.48 9.51 -0.95
C TYR A 390 17.21 10.36 -1.09
N GLY A 391 17.14 11.26 -2.05
CA GLY A 391 15.94 12.01 -2.42
C GLY A 391 15.22 11.43 -3.64
N ALA A 392 15.74 10.34 -4.24
CA ALA A 392 15.05 9.68 -5.34
C ALA A 392 13.74 9.08 -4.86
N SER A 393 12.76 9.00 -5.77
CA SER A 393 11.43 8.46 -5.48
C SER A 393 10.82 7.77 -6.70
N ALA A 394 11.66 7.15 -7.56
CA ALA A 394 11.17 6.39 -8.68
C ALA A 394 10.50 5.11 -8.20
N ASP A 395 9.20 5.01 -8.41
CA ASP A 395 8.37 3.89 -7.99
C ASP A 395 8.25 2.77 -9.06
N ARG A 396 9.00 2.89 -10.17
CA ARG A 396 8.97 1.94 -11.29
C ARG A 396 10.36 1.62 -11.80
N ALA A 397 10.60 0.34 -12.08
CA ALA A 397 11.91 -0.15 -12.51
C ALA A 397 12.40 0.49 -13.81
N THR A 398 11.51 0.77 -14.78
CA THR A 398 11.88 1.44 -16.04
C THR A 398 12.33 2.88 -15.82
N ASP A 399 11.74 3.59 -14.84
CA ASP A 399 12.17 4.95 -14.49
C ASP A 399 13.51 4.94 -13.75
N VAL A 400 13.73 4.00 -12.85
CA VAL A 400 15.03 3.79 -12.19
C VAL A 400 16.12 3.53 -13.25
N LEU A 401 15.86 2.59 -14.17
CA LEU A 401 16.79 2.27 -15.25
C LEU A 401 17.15 3.49 -16.12
N ARG A 402 16.16 4.33 -16.40
CA ARG A 402 16.34 5.55 -17.20
C ARG A 402 17.10 6.63 -16.44
N GLN A 403 16.74 6.87 -15.18
CA GLN A 403 17.31 7.93 -14.34
C GLN A 403 18.69 7.58 -13.80
N LYS A 404 18.99 6.31 -13.61
CA LYS A 404 20.24 5.77 -13.06
C LYS A 404 20.63 6.41 -11.73
N LYS A 405 19.66 6.67 -10.88
CA LYS A 405 19.84 7.18 -9.53
C LYS A 405 18.79 6.59 -8.59
N GLY A 406 19.13 6.47 -7.31
CA GLY A 406 18.21 5.96 -6.32
C GLY A 406 18.87 5.68 -4.98
N ASP A 407 18.04 5.43 -3.98
CA ASP A 407 18.44 4.88 -2.69
C ASP A 407 18.28 3.34 -2.65
N CYS A 408 18.11 2.76 -1.46
CA CYS A 408 17.96 1.31 -1.33
C CYS A 408 16.71 0.78 -2.04
N THR A 409 15.63 1.56 -2.09
CA THR A 409 14.37 1.16 -2.71
C THR A 409 14.53 1.01 -4.22
N GLU A 410 15.12 1.99 -4.89
CA GLU A 410 15.35 1.93 -6.34
C GLU A 410 16.39 0.87 -6.72
N HIS A 411 17.46 0.71 -5.93
CA HIS A 411 18.44 -0.34 -6.16
C HIS A 411 17.79 -1.73 -6.10
N SER A 412 16.97 -1.96 -5.08
CA SER A 412 16.26 -3.23 -4.89
C SER A 412 15.20 -3.47 -5.97
N LEU A 413 14.40 -2.44 -6.28
CA LEU A 413 13.34 -2.52 -7.30
C LEU A 413 13.91 -2.89 -8.68
N LEU A 414 14.97 -2.19 -9.13
CA LEU A 414 15.59 -2.48 -10.43
C LEU A 414 16.25 -3.86 -10.45
N THR A 415 16.87 -4.28 -9.34
CA THR A 415 17.49 -5.60 -9.25
C THR A 415 16.44 -6.71 -9.34
N VAL A 416 15.34 -6.59 -8.59
CA VAL A 416 14.23 -7.56 -8.66
C VAL A 416 13.63 -7.60 -10.06
N ALA A 417 13.41 -6.45 -10.71
CA ALA A 417 12.91 -6.40 -12.07
C ALA A 417 13.80 -7.17 -13.06
N MET A 418 15.11 -6.97 -13.01
CA MET A 418 16.06 -7.65 -13.89
C MET A 418 16.21 -9.15 -13.55
N LEU A 419 16.11 -9.54 -12.28
CA LEU A 419 16.08 -10.95 -11.86
C LEU A 419 14.87 -11.66 -12.42
N ARG A 420 13.66 -11.11 -12.23
CA ARG A 420 12.41 -11.67 -12.76
C ARG A 420 12.44 -11.75 -14.30
N ALA A 421 12.93 -10.69 -14.96
CA ALA A 421 13.14 -10.68 -16.41
C ALA A 421 14.11 -11.76 -16.91
N SER A 422 14.97 -12.25 -16.04
CA SER A 422 15.95 -13.31 -16.32
C SER A 422 15.45 -14.72 -15.95
N GLY A 423 14.20 -14.84 -15.50
CA GLY A 423 13.61 -16.11 -15.05
C GLY A 423 14.13 -16.56 -13.68
N ILE A 424 14.53 -15.62 -12.82
CA ILE A 424 14.97 -15.87 -11.45
C ILE A 424 13.92 -15.28 -10.51
N PRO A 425 13.20 -16.12 -9.73
CA PRO A 425 12.24 -15.63 -8.76
C PRO A 425 12.93 -14.73 -7.73
N ALA A 426 12.39 -13.54 -7.51
CA ALA A 426 13.00 -12.56 -6.62
C ALA A 426 11.95 -11.66 -5.97
N ARG A 427 12.28 -11.17 -4.77
CA ARG A 427 11.45 -10.24 -4.00
C ARG A 427 12.31 -9.23 -3.26
N ARG A 428 11.73 -8.07 -2.96
CA ARG A 428 12.35 -7.08 -2.09
C ARG A 428 12.21 -7.53 -0.64
N VAL A 429 13.17 -7.18 0.17
CA VAL A 429 13.21 -7.47 1.60
C VAL A 429 13.24 -6.18 2.37
N ASP A 430 12.27 -5.94 3.22
CA ASP A 430 12.19 -4.80 4.11
C ASP A 430 12.78 -5.14 5.47
N GLY A 431 13.56 -4.23 6.03
CA GLY A 431 14.16 -4.46 7.33
C GLY A 431 15.05 -3.33 7.80
N VAL A 432 16.04 -3.69 8.59
CA VAL A 432 17.04 -2.74 9.10
C VAL A 432 18.44 -3.28 8.89
N ILE A 433 19.39 -2.36 8.67
CA ILE A 433 20.82 -2.66 8.55
C ILE A 433 21.63 -1.87 9.57
N TYR A 434 22.70 -2.49 10.09
CA TYR A 434 23.61 -1.83 11.01
C TYR A 434 24.54 -0.85 10.31
N MET A 435 24.51 0.39 10.75
CA MET A 435 25.45 1.43 10.34
C MET A 435 25.92 2.26 11.54
N VAL A 436 27.07 2.91 11.37
CA VAL A 436 27.56 3.95 12.25
C VAL A 436 27.73 5.20 11.39
N ASN A 437 26.90 6.19 11.64
CA ASN A 437 26.96 7.47 10.92
C ASN A 437 28.05 8.39 11.48
N SER A 438 28.15 9.60 10.91
CA SER A 438 29.12 10.62 11.33
C SER A 438 28.98 11.08 12.79
N ASP A 439 27.83 10.86 13.42
CA ASP A 439 27.59 11.11 14.85
C ASP A 439 28.20 10.04 15.77
N GLY A 440 28.76 8.98 15.21
CA GLY A 440 29.38 7.88 15.94
C GLY A 440 28.41 6.94 16.67
N VAL A 441 27.09 7.15 16.55
CA VAL A 441 26.08 6.34 17.22
C VAL A 441 25.86 5.02 16.49
N PRO A 442 26.10 3.85 17.12
CA PRO A 442 25.78 2.57 16.52
C PRO A 442 24.26 2.39 16.47
N ALA A 443 23.70 2.14 15.29
CA ALA A 443 22.26 1.99 15.14
C ALA A 443 21.90 1.07 13.98
N LEU A 444 20.66 0.58 14.00
CA LEU A 444 20.04 -0.05 12.84
C LEU A 444 19.20 1.01 12.14
N TYR A 445 19.34 1.08 10.82
CA TYR A 445 18.63 1.99 9.94
C TYR A 445 17.70 1.22 9.02
N TRP A 446 16.52 1.75 8.77
CA TRP A 446 15.57 1.16 7.83
C TRP A 446 16.20 1.06 6.45
N HIS A 447 16.02 -0.11 5.83
CA HIS A 447 16.72 -0.47 4.61
C HIS A 447 15.93 -1.51 3.82
N GLU A 448 16.10 -1.49 2.50
CA GLU A 448 15.55 -2.46 1.57
C GLU A 448 16.68 -3.14 0.78
N TRP A 449 16.60 -4.45 0.62
CA TRP A 449 17.52 -5.25 -0.20
C TRP A 449 16.77 -6.35 -0.95
N VAL A 450 17.46 -7.36 -1.48
CA VAL A 450 16.88 -8.34 -2.40
C VAL A 450 17.07 -9.76 -1.88
N GLU A 451 16.04 -10.57 -2.07
CA GLU A 451 16.09 -12.01 -1.93
C GLU A 451 15.77 -12.68 -3.26
N ALA A 452 16.64 -13.58 -3.73
CA ALA A 452 16.53 -14.32 -4.98
C ALA A 452 16.45 -15.82 -4.72
N TYR A 453 15.58 -16.53 -5.45
CA TYR A 453 15.50 -17.97 -5.40
C TYR A 453 16.33 -18.59 -6.54
N VAL A 454 17.45 -19.17 -6.19
CA VAL A 454 18.41 -19.77 -7.13
C VAL A 454 18.45 -21.31 -7.06
N GLY A 455 17.39 -21.89 -6.47
CA GLY A 455 17.24 -23.29 -6.06
C GLY A 455 17.06 -23.40 -4.55
N GLU A 456 17.54 -22.42 -3.81
CA GLU A 456 17.22 -22.04 -2.45
C GLU A 456 17.23 -20.52 -2.34
N TRP A 457 16.55 -19.96 -1.34
CA TRP A 457 16.54 -18.51 -1.13
C TRP A 457 17.92 -18.01 -0.69
N THR A 458 18.38 -16.91 -1.30
CA THR A 458 19.61 -16.21 -0.91
C THR A 458 19.39 -14.72 -0.94
N GLN A 459 20.04 -13.98 -0.05
CA GLN A 459 19.92 -12.52 0.03
C GLN A 459 21.22 -11.85 -0.40
N LEU A 460 21.05 -10.74 -1.14
CA LEU A 460 22.13 -9.90 -1.66
C LEU A 460 21.69 -8.42 -1.58
N ASP A 461 22.65 -7.54 -1.41
CA ASP A 461 22.35 -6.10 -1.27
C ASP A 461 22.99 -5.29 -2.41
N PRO A 462 22.16 -4.83 -3.37
CA PRO A 462 22.65 -4.02 -4.49
C PRO A 462 23.04 -2.60 -4.08
N THR A 463 22.61 -2.12 -2.91
CA THR A 463 22.94 -0.75 -2.44
C THR A 463 24.35 -0.67 -1.88
N PHE A 464 24.82 -1.72 -1.22
CA PHE A 464 26.13 -1.78 -0.57
C PHE A 464 27.11 -2.73 -1.27
N ASN A 465 26.78 -3.22 -2.49
CA ASN A 465 27.57 -4.19 -3.25
C ASN A 465 27.88 -5.45 -2.45
N GLN A 466 26.91 -5.93 -1.68
CA GLN A 466 27.06 -7.19 -0.95
C GLN A 466 26.48 -8.33 -1.78
N PRO A 467 27.34 -9.15 -2.42
CA PRO A 467 26.89 -10.34 -3.18
C PRO A 467 26.28 -11.41 -2.26
N VAL A 468 26.47 -11.25 -0.96
CA VAL A 468 25.89 -12.04 0.12
C VAL A 468 25.57 -11.08 1.25
N ALA A 469 24.31 -10.94 1.62
CA ALA A 469 23.91 -10.11 2.75
C ALA A 469 24.49 -10.69 4.06
N ASP A 470 25.28 -9.90 4.76
CA ASP A 470 25.91 -10.28 6.04
C ASP A 470 24.92 -10.28 7.22
N ALA A 471 25.38 -10.65 8.40
CA ALA A 471 24.53 -10.74 9.59
C ALA A 471 24.13 -9.37 10.18
N THR A 472 24.48 -8.26 9.54
CA THR A 472 24.03 -6.92 9.93
C THR A 472 22.63 -6.59 9.40
N HIS A 473 22.06 -7.43 8.52
CA HIS A 473 20.72 -7.28 7.94
C HIS A 473 19.69 -8.05 8.76
N PHE A 474 18.71 -7.36 9.30
CA PHE A 474 17.57 -7.94 10.00
C PHE A 474 16.30 -7.69 9.17
N ALA A 475 15.78 -8.76 8.53
CA ALA A 475 14.57 -8.73 7.73
C ALA A 475 13.31 -8.74 8.61
N VAL A 476 12.31 -7.92 8.28
CA VAL A 476 11.03 -7.87 8.97
C VAL A 476 9.82 -8.04 8.04
N GLY A 477 10.01 -7.87 6.72
CA GLY A 477 8.96 -8.03 5.72
C GLY A 477 9.50 -8.27 4.32
N TYR A 478 8.57 -8.44 3.38
CA TYR A 478 8.88 -8.64 1.96
C TYR A 478 7.90 -7.83 1.10
N GLU A 479 8.35 -7.37 -0.08
CA GLU A 479 7.56 -6.72 -1.13
C GLU A 479 6.79 -5.46 -0.74
N GLY A 480 7.29 -4.68 0.21
CA GLY A 480 6.73 -3.37 0.51
C GLY A 480 6.79 -2.95 1.96
N ASN A 481 6.77 -1.64 2.17
CA ASN A 481 6.98 -1.00 3.46
C ASN A 481 5.73 -0.96 4.37
N ALA A 482 4.55 -1.32 3.90
CA ALA A 482 3.31 -1.22 4.69
C ALA A 482 3.35 -2.06 5.98
N GLU A 483 4.02 -3.21 5.96
CA GLU A 483 4.12 -4.08 7.12
C GLU A 483 5.07 -3.58 8.21
N ILE A 484 6.05 -2.73 7.87
CA ILE A 484 7.07 -2.26 8.82
C ILE A 484 6.67 -0.98 9.56
N THR A 485 5.71 -0.22 9.05
CA THR A 485 5.25 1.03 9.66
C THR A 485 5.00 0.93 11.18
N PRO A 486 4.39 -0.14 11.71
CA PRO A 486 4.17 -0.29 13.15
C PRO A 486 5.44 -0.47 13.98
N LEU A 487 6.55 -0.87 13.34
CA LEU A 487 7.84 -1.06 14.01
C LEU A 487 8.65 0.23 14.09
N ILE A 488 8.41 1.16 13.16
CA ILE A 488 9.15 2.42 13.08
C ILE A 488 8.95 3.21 14.38
N GLY A 489 10.07 3.52 15.06
CA GLY A 489 10.08 4.24 16.32
C GLY A 489 9.67 3.43 17.56
N SER A 490 9.13 2.22 17.41
CA SER A 490 8.76 1.35 18.53
C SER A 490 9.78 0.25 18.84
N LEU A 491 10.48 -0.25 17.81
CA LEU A 491 11.47 -1.31 17.93
C LEU A 491 12.68 -0.87 18.75
N GLN A 492 13.12 -1.69 19.69
CA GLN A 492 14.26 -1.40 20.54
C GLN A 492 15.20 -2.59 20.64
N VAL A 493 16.51 -2.34 20.62
CA VAL A 493 17.56 -3.32 20.94
C VAL A 493 18.08 -3.02 22.33
N THR A 494 17.98 -3.98 23.24
CA THR A 494 18.39 -3.85 24.65
C THR A 494 19.73 -4.49 24.95
N ASP A 495 20.19 -5.41 24.12
CA ASP A 495 21.53 -6.02 24.21
C ASP A 495 22.00 -6.57 22.86
N VAL A 496 23.31 -6.70 22.70
CA VAL A 496 24.00 -7.30 21.55
C VAL A 496 24.96 -8.37 22.08
N LYS A 497 24.92 -9.60 21.55
CA LYS A 497 25.75 -10.74 21.97
C LYS A 497 26.66 -11.24 20.86
#